data_95b5e2a1a0d2770c94010464ed9af871
#
_entry.id   95b5e2a1a0d2770c94010464ed9af871
#
_cell.length_a   1.000
_cell.length_b   1.000
_cell.length_c   1.000
_cell.angle_alpha   90.00
_cell.angle_beta   90.00
_cell.angle_gamma   90.00
#
_symmetry.space_group_name_H-M   'P 1'
#
loop_
_entity.id
_entity.type
_entity.pdbx_description
1 polymer ?
#
loop_
_entity_poly.entity_id
_entity_poly.type
_entity_poly.pdbx_seq_one_letter_code
_entity_poly.pdbx_strand_id
1 'polypeptide(L)'
;MYRVSKDRRFVKNRKALEQAFIRLALQKPYSHITVTDIAKEAGVNRMTFYSHYSNIEDIIREIAAIMVGDMEAHAGKFPVLDVRSFFFSADEYRQKYPEFFTLVAKDPEFYVLRDMVCGKMKELVSMCLSRYSTLSGDDLDVCAGVIASGVCTTYWDWVIGKYGDVSLDRLAFHFQRLVDGSIGNL
;
A
#
# COMPACT_ATOMS: atom_id res chain seq x y z
N MET A 1 0.57 35.45 4.18
CA MET A 1 1.08 35.06 2.86
C MET A 1 2.27 34.06 2.90
N TYR A 2 2.99 33.95 4.00
CA TYR A 2 4.20 33.08 4.16
C TYR A 2 3.91 31.59 4.37
N ARG A 3 2.75 31.22 4.92
CA ARG A 3 2.38 29.82 5.25
C ARG A 3 2.08 28.96 4.02
N VAL A 4 1.46 29.54 2.99
CA VAL A 4 1.05 28.82 1.76
C VAL A 4 2.25 28.42 0.87
N SER A 5 3.31 29.23 0.84
CA SER A 5 4.51 28.92 0.04
C SER A 5 5.37 27.83 0.68
N LYS A 6 5.40 27.78 2.03
CA LYS A 6 6.13 26.75 2.79
C LYS A 6 5.46 25.39 2.60
N ASP A 7 4.14 25.37 2.54
CA ASP A 7 3.33 24.18 2.31
C ASP A 7 3.56 23.58 0.91
N ARG A 8 3.51 24.41 -0.14
CA ARG A 8 3.77 23.98 -1.53
C ARG A 8 5.19 23.41 -1.72
N ARG A 9 6.20 24.05 -1.13
CA ARG A 9 7.59 23.58 -1.22
C ARG A 9 7.77 22.28 -0.46
N PHE A 10 7.13 22.13 0.69
CA PHE A 10 7.15 20.92 1.48
C PHE A 10 6.56 19.74 0.69
N VAL A 11 5.35 19.89 0.14
CA VAL A 11 4.70 18.87 -0.69
C VAL A 11 5.53 18.52 -1.92
N LYS A 12 6.12 19.53 -2.61
CA LYS A 12 6.97 19.30 -3.77
C LYS A 12 8.21 18.48 -3.43
N ASN A 13 8.90 18.81 -2.34
CA ASN A 13 10.10 18.10 -1.91
C ASN A 13 9.78 16.65 -1.50
N ARG A 14 8.68 16.42 -0.79
CA ARG A 14 8.22 15.10 -0.40
C ARG A 14 8.02 14.21 -1.63
N LYS A 15 7.27 14.69 -2.61
CA LYS A 15 7.06 13.98 -3.88
C LYS A 15 8.36 13.73 -4.65
N ALA A 16 9.30 14.68 -4.63
CA ALA A 16 10.59 14.51 -5.29
C ALA A 16 11.43 13.41 -4.61
N LEU A 17 11.40 13.32 -3.27
CA LEU A 17 12.07 12.27 -2.50
C LEU A 17 11.48 10.89 -2.76
N GLU A 18 10.15 10.77 -2.78
CA GLU A 18 9.43 9.53 -3.14
C GLU A 18 9.83 9.05 -4.55
N GLN A 19 9.76 9.94 -5.54
CA GLN A 19 10.13 9.61 -6.92
C GLN A 19 11.61 9.24 -7.07
N ALA A 20 12.50 9.92 -6.34
CA ALA A 20 13.92 9.60 -6.31
C ALA A 20 14.17 8.20 -5.74
N PHE A 21 13.49 7.85 -4.65
CA PHE A 21 13.56 6.50 -4.08
C PHE A 21 13.11 5.44 -5.09
N ILE A 22 11.96 5.63 -5.74
CA ILE A 22 11.45 4.69 -6.76
C ILE A 22 12.44 4.50 -7.90
N ARG A 23 13.03 5.60 -8.44
CA ARG A 23 14.04 5.49 -9.51
C ARG A 23 15.29 4.74 -9.08
N LEU A 24 15.78 4.99 -7.86
CA LEU A 24 16.95 4.29 -7.32
C LEU A 24 16.68 2.81 -7.07
N ALA A 25 15.49 2.47 -6.59
CA ALA A 25 15.08 1.09 -6.39
C ALA A 25 15.07 0.27 -7.69
N LEU A 26 14.79 0.91 -8.83
CA LEU A 26 14.87 0.26 -10.15
C LEU A 26 16.32 0.11 -10.67
N GLN A 27 17.30 0.76 -10.05
CA GLN A 27 18.68 0.78 -10.52
C GLN A 27 19.62 -0.07 -9.67
N LYS A 28 19.32 -0.26 -8.38
CA LYS A 28 20.16 -0.99 -7.44
C LYS A 28 19.34 -1.64 -6.32
N PRO A 29 19.89 -2.69 -5.65
CA PRO A 29 19.23 -3.32 -4.50
C PRO A 29 18.84 -2.32 -3.42
N TYR A 30 17.69 -2.56 -2.79
CA TYR A 30 17.16 -1.70 -1.72
C TYR A 30 18.16 -1.50 -0.59
N SER A 31 18.84 -2.56 -0.15
CA SER A 31 19.88 -2.56 0.89
C SER A 31 21.07 -1.64 0.59
N HIS A 32 21.27 -1.24 -0.68
CA HIS A 32 22.34 -0.34 -1.11
C HIS A 32 21.86 1.11 -1.34
N ILE A 33 20.58 1.41 -1.13
CA ILE A 33 20.05 2.77 -1.24
C ILE A 33 20.34 3.54 0.05
N THR A 34 20.96 4.72 -0.08
CA THR A 34 21.27 5.60 1.06
C THR A 34 20.45 6.89 1.03
N VAL A 35 20.31 7.54 2.19
CA VAL A 35 19.71 8.88 2.27
C VAL A 35 20.45 9.88 1.39
N THR A 36 21.78 9.74 1.26
CA THR A 36 22.59 10.60 0.40
C THR A 36 22.24 10.42 -1.07
N ASP A 37 22.02 9.18 -1.51
CA ASP A 37 21.61 8.90 -2.89
C ASP A 37 20.23 9.50 -3.19
N ILE A 38 19.26 9.29 -2.29
CA ILE A 38 17.89 9.80 -2.45
C ILE A 38 17.90 11.34 -2.49
N ALA A 39 18.60 11.99 -1.57
CA ALA A 39 18.67 13.45 -1.54
C ALA A 39 19.31 14.01 -2.80
N LYS A 40 20.42 13.42 -3.28
CA LYS A 40 21.09 13.78 -4.52
C LYS A 40 20.17 13.60 -5.73
N GLU A 41 19.53 12.46 -5.85
CA GLU A 41 18.62 12.12 -6.94
C GLU A 41 17.38 13.03 -6.96
N ALA A 42 16.88 13.42 -5.77
CA ALA A 42 15.77 14.37 -5.63
C ALA A 42 16.16 15.85 -5.85
N GLY A 43 17.46 16.16 -5.99
CA GLY A 43 17.95 17.53 -6.11
C GLY A 43 17.78 18.35 -4.83
N VAL A 44 17.85 17.71 -3.65
CA VAL A 44 17.76 18.38 -2.35
C VAL A 44 18.97 18.03 -1.48
N ASN A 45 19.18 18.77 -0.39
CA ASN A 45 20.20 18.41 0.58
C ASN A 45 19.67 17.40 1.63
N ARG A 46 20.59 16.75 2.35
CA ARG A 46 20.24 15.77 3.41
C ARG A 46 19.37 16.35 4.52
N MET A 47 19.55 17.63 4.87
CA MET A 47 18.71 18.29 5.89
C MET A 47 17.26 18.40 5.42
N THR A 48 17.05 18.62 4.12
CA THR A 48 15.70 18.59 3.52
C THR A 48 15.10 17.19 3.61
N PHE A 49 15.89 16.13 3.35
CA PHE A 49 15.42 14.77 3.59
C PHE A 49 14.94 14.58 5.02
N TYR A 50 15.80 14.89 6.01
CA TYR A 50 15.47 14.73 7.42
C TYR A 50 14.36 15.64 7.96
N SER A 51 14.00 16.70 7.22
CA SER A 51 12.80 17.49 7.53
C SER A 51 11.49 16.82 7.12
N HIS A 52 11.53 15.72 6.32
CA HIS A 52 10.39 14.96 5.84
C HIS A 52 10.33 13.55 6.44
N TYR A 53 11.48 12.88 6.54
CA TYR A 53 11.63 11.47 6.89
C TYR A 53 12.77 11.27 7.89
N SER A 54 12.59 10.40 8.87
CA SER A 54 13.66 10.03 9.81
C SER A 54 14.64 9.02 9.19
N ASN A 55 14.13 8.16 8.32
CA ASN A 55 14.89 7.11 7.62
C ASN A 55 14.22 6.77 6.27
N ILE A 56 14.80 5.83 5.52
CA ILE A 56 14.28 5.40 4.20
C ILE A 56 12.96 4.63 4.36
N GLU A 57 12.78 3.89 5.44
CA GLU A 57 11.56 3.14 5.70
C GLU A 57 10.34 4.05 5.85
N ASP A 58 10.51 5.32 6.26
CA ASP A 58 9.41 6.27 6.33
C ASP A 58 8.84 6.59 4.93
N ILE A 59 9.69 6.57 3.87
CA ILE A 59 9.23 6.68 2.48
C ILE A 59 8.39 5.43 2.11
N ILE A 60 8.86 4.26 2.50
CA ILE A 60 8.12 2.99 2.25
C ILE A 60 6.78 3.02 2.96
N ARG A 61 6.72 3.49 4.21
CA ARG A 61 5.47 3.65 4.97
C ARG A 61 4.50 4.61 4.27
N GLU A 62 5.01 5.70 3.73
CA GLU A 62 4.18 6.65 2.98
C GLU A 62 3.63 6.02 1.69
N ILE A 63 4.45 5.29 0.93
CA ILE A 63 4.01 4.56 -0.26
C ILE A 63 2.92 3.54 0.12
N ALA A 64 3.12 2.77 1.19
CA ALA A 64 2.11 1.84 1.69
C ALA A 64 0.81 2.55 2.09
N ALA A 65 0.92 3.69 2.79
CA ALA A 65 -0.24 4.48 3.20
C ALA A 65 -1.02 5.04 1.99
N ILE A 66 -0.33 5.46 0.93
CA ILE A 66 -0.98 5.92 -0.31
C ILE A 66 -1.74 4.78 -0.98
N MET A 67 -1.13 3.57 -1.05
CA MET A 67 -1.78 2.39 -1.65
C MET A 67 -3.07 1.98 -0.93
N VAL A 68 -3.17 2.25 0.36
CA VAL A 68 -4.32 1.85 1.21
C VAL A 68 -5.23 3.05 1.55
N GLY A 69 -4.75 4.28 1.33
CA GLY A 69 -5.39 5.50 1.84
C GLY A 69 -6.79 5.76 1.27
N ASP A 70 -7.06 5.41 0.03
CA ASP A 70 -8.39 5.56 -0.55
C ASP A 70 -9.42 4.59 0.06
N MET A 71 -8.96 3.47 0.63
CA MET A 71 -9.83 2.54 1.35
C MET A 71 -10.33 3.10 2.68
N GLU A 72 -9.48 3.81 3.43
CA GLU A 72 -9.90 4.46 4.69
C GLU A 72 -11.03 5.46 4.43
N ALA A 73 -10.95 6.19 3.31
CA ALA A 73 -11.99 7.13 2.90
C ALA A 73 -13.32 6.44 2.51
N HIS A 74 -13.27 5.18 2.11
CA HIS A 74 -14.44 4.40 1.69
C HIS A 74 -14.92 3.42 2.76
N ALA A 75 -14.08 2.92 3.65
CA ALA A 75 -14.40 1.94 4.68
C ALA A 75 -15.55 2.36 5.63
N GLY A 76 -15.80 3.69 5.77
CA GLY A 76 -16.91 4.19 6.57
C GLY A 76 -18.25 4.33 5.83
N LYS A 77 -18.28 4.14 4.51
CA LYS A 77 -19.45 4.40 3.66
C LYS A 77 -20.24 3.14 3.28
N PHE A 78 -19.65 1.97 3.40
CA PHE A 78 -20.27 0.71 3.00
C PHE A 78 -20.47 -0.23 4.20
N PRO A 79 -21.61 -0.93 4.28
CA PRO A 79 -21.89 -1.91 5.34
C PRO A 79 -21.11 -3.21 5.20
N VAL A 80 -20.27 -3.35 4.16
CA VAL A 80 -19.51 -4.56 3.85
C VAL A 80 -18.06 -4.17 3.51
N LEU A 81 -17.11 -5.05 3.80
CA LEU A 81 -15.72 -4.88 3.40
C LEU A 81 -15.62 -4.81 1.87
N ASP A 82 -15.34 -3.63 1.34
CA ASP A 82 -15.20 -3.40 -0.10
C ASP A 82 -13.77 -3.70 -0.56
N VAL A 83 -13.51 -4.99 -0.82
CA VAL A 83 -12.23 -5.46 -1.34
C VAL A 83 -11.96 -4.96 -2.76
N ARG A 84 -13.02 -4.68 -3.54
CA ARG A 84 -12.86 -4.13 -4.91
C ARG A 84 -12.18 -2.77 -4.87
N SER A 85 -12.62 -1.89 -4.00
CA SER A 85 -11.99 -0.56 -3.84
C SER A 85 -10.50 -0.66 -3.54
N PHE A 86 -10.07 -1.65 -2.74
CA PHE A 86 -8.64 -1.88 -2.52
C PHE A 86 -7.89 -2.21 -3.81
N PHE A 87 -8.35 -3.19 -4.56
CA PHE A 87 -7.67 -3.59 -5.79
C PHE A 87 -7.55 -2.43 -6.77
N PHE A 88 -8.59 -1.60 -6.92
CA PHE A 88 -8.56 -0.45 -7.84
C PHE A 88 -7.68 0.69 -7.35
N SER A 89 -7.71 1.02 -6.06
CA SER A 89 -6.82 2.05 -5.49
C SER A 89 -5.35 1.67 -5.61
N ALA A 90 -5.01 0.41 -5.29
CA ALA A 90 -3.65 -0.10 -5.46
C ALA A 90 -3.22 -0.10 -6.93
N ASP A 91 -4.13 -0.44 -7.86
CA ASP A 91 -3.84 -0.45 -9.29
C ASP A 91 -3.67 0.95 -9.87
N GLU A 92 -4.40 1.95 -9.39
CA GLU A 92 -4.21 3.34 -9.80
C GLU A 92 -2.78 3.83 -9.50
N TYR A 93 -2.23 3.47 -8.34
CA TYR A 93 -0.84 3.79 -8.01
C TYR A 93 0.15 2.93 -8.81
N ARG A 94 -0.14 1.64 -9.02
CA ARG A 94 0.65 0.74 -9.88
C ARG A 94 0.77 1.27 -11.31
N GLN A 95 -0.29 1.81 -11.89
CA GLN A 95 -0.26 2.36 -13.25
C GLN A 95 0.70 3.56 -13.39
N LYS A 96 0.97 4.29 -12.31
CA LYS A 96 1.97 5.37 -12.28
C LYS A 96 3.41 4.83 -12.24
N TYR A 97 3.62 3.65 -11.64
CA TYR A 97 4.95 3.07 -11.39
C TYR A 97 4.99 1.55 -11.65
N PRO A 98 4.64 1.08 -12.86
CA PRO A 98 4.42 -0.35 -13.13
C PRO A 98 5.65 -1.22 -12.89
N GLU A 99 6.84 -0.73 -13.27
CA GLU A 99 8.11 -1.45 -13.09
C GLU A 99 8.45 -1.58 -11.60
N PHE A 100 8.25 -0.52 -10.82
CA PHE A 100 8.47 -0.54 -9.38
C PHE A 100 7.53 -1.54 -8.67
N PHE A 101 6.25 -1.60 -9.05
CA PHE A 101 5.33 -2.59 -8.50
C PHE A 101 5.71 -4.02 -8.85
N THR A 102 6.17 -4.24 -10.07
CA THR A 102 6.69 -5.56 -10.48
C THR A 102 7.93 -5.93 -9.66
N LEU A 103 8.82 -4.99 -9.41
CA LEU A 103 9.98 -5.17 -8.52
C LEU A 103 9.54 -5.51 -7.10
N VAL A 104 8.67 -4.68 -6.51
CA VAL A 104 8.15 -4.91 -5.14
C VAL A 104 7.50 -6.29 -4.99
N ALA A 105 6.77 -6.75 -6.02
CA ALA A 105 6.11 -8.05 -5.97
C ALA A 105 7.09 -9.23 -6.05
N LYS A 106 8.22 -9.06 -6.75
CA LYS A 106 9.19 -10.15 -7.03
C LYS A 106 10.38 -10.18 -6.06
N ASP A 107 10.85 -9.01 -5.65
CA ASP A 107 12.09 -8.90 -4.87
C ASP A 107 11.80 -9.07 -3.36
N PRO A 108 12.44 -10.06 -2.72
CA PRO A 108 12.32 -10.27 -1.28
C PRO A 108 12.71 -9.04 -0.43
N GLU A 109 13.65 -8.21 -0.86
CA GLU A 109 14.06 -7.01 -0.10
C GLU A 109 12.91 -6.02 0.13
N PHE A 110 11.85 -6.07 -0.70
CA PHE A 110 10.65 -5.25 -0.54
C PHE A 110 9.55 -5.88 0.32
N TYR A 111 9.86 -6.97 1.06
CA TYR A 111 8.88 -7.59 1.97
C TYR A 111 8.28 -6.57 2.95
N VAL A 112 9.08 -5.60 3.41
CA VAL A 112 8.65 -4.55 4.35
C VAL A 112 7.48 -3.75 3.78
N LEU A 113 7.54 -3.36 2.50
CA LEU A 113 6.43 -2.65 1.86
C LEU A 113 5.17 -3.52 1.78
N ARG A 114 5.33 -4.80 1.36
CA ARG A 114 4.21 -5.72 1.28
C ARG A 114 3.57 -5.99 2.64
N ASP A 115 4.40 -6.15 3.68
CA ASP A 115 3.96 -6.35 5.06
C ASP A 115 3.20 -5.14 5.61
N MET A 116 3.70 -3.93 5.35
CA MET A 116 3.02 -2.69 5.74
C MET A 116 1.65 -2.54 5.07
N VAL A 117 1.55 -2.85 3.78
CA VAL A 117 0.27 -2.85 3.05
C VAL A 117 -0.68 -3.87 3.65
N CYS A 118 -0.20 -5.09 3.93
CA CYS A 118 -1.00 -6.15 4.54
C CYS A 118 -1.45 -5.79 5.97
N GLY A 119 -0.57 -5.19 6.77
CA GLY A 119 -0.90 -4.72 8.11
C GLY A 119 -2.01 -3.66 8.11
N LYS A 120 -1.92 -2.69 7.22
CA LYS A 120 -2.99 -1.69 7.04
C LYS A 120 -4.30 -2.32 6.56
N MET A 121 -4.23 -3.26 5.64
CA MET A 121 -5.40 -4.03 5.20
C MET A 121 -6.04 -4.75 6.39
N LYS A 122 -5.25 -5.42 7.23
CA LYS A 122 -5.74 -6.11 8.43
C LYS A 122 -6.48 -5.16 9.38
N GLU A 123 -5.94 -3.95 9.62
CA GLU A 123 -6.60 -2.92 10.43
C GLU A 123 -8.00 -2.58 9.87
N LEU A 124 -8.10 -2.36 8.56
CA LEU A 124 -9.37 -2.02 7.90
C LEU A 124 -10.37 -3.17 7.95
N VAL A 125 -9.92 -4.39 7.67
CA VAL A 125 -10.75 -5.60 7.77
C VAL A 125 -11.26 -5.79 9.19
N SER A 126 -10.39 -5.64 10.19
CA SER A 126 -10.75 -5.75 11.61
C SER A 126 -11.81 -4.71 12.00
N MET A 127 -11.66 -3.46 11.55
CA MET A 127 -12.68 -2.42 11.76
C MET A 127 -14.02 -2.77 11.12
N CYS A 128 -14.04 -3.36 9.93
CA CYS A 128 -15.26 -3.78 9.27
C CYS A 128 -15.90 -4.96 10.02
N LEU A 129 -15.15 -6.03 10.30
CA LEU A 129 -15.65 -7.21 11.00
C LEU A 129 -16.22 -6.87 12.38
N SER A 130 -15.55 -6.02 13.15
CA SER A 130 -16.03 -5.61 14.49
C SER A 130 -17.39 -4.90 14.48
N ARG A 131 -17.80 -4.33 13.33
CA ARG A 131 -19.09 -3.63 13.16
C ARG A 131 -20.21 -4.56 12.70
N TYR A 132 -19.88 -5.60 11.94
CA TYR A 132 -20.86 -6.40 11.17
C TYR A 132 -20.85 -7.88 11.50
N SER A 133 -20.01 -8.32 12.45
CA SER A 133 -19.98 -9.69 12.95
C SER A 133 -19.99 -9.71 14.47
N THR A 134 -20.16 -10.90 15.04
CA THR A 134 -20.06 -11.15 16.48
C THR A 134 -18.64 -11.44 16.94
N LEU A 135 -17.68 -11.44 16.03
CA LEU A 135 -16.28 -11.74 16.31
C LEU A 135 -15.64 -10.70 17.24
N SER A 136 -14.83 -11.18 18.16
CA SER A 136 -14.07 -10.34 19.10
C SER A 136 -12.78 -11.03 19.52
N GLY A 137 -11.86 -10.27 20.10
CA GLY A 137 -10.59 -10.81 20.60
C GLY A 137 -9.78 -11.54 19.54
N ASP A 138 -9.25 -12.71 19.87
CA ASP A 138 -8.37 -13.49 19.00
C ASP A 138 -9.06 -13.98 17.72
N ASP A 139 -10.34 -14.30 17.78
CA ASP A 139 -11.11 -14.75 16.61
C ASP A 139 -11.23 -13.64 15.57
N LEU A 140 -11.48 -12.41 16.00
CA LEU A 140 -11.49 -11.23 15.14
C LEU A 140 -10.12 -11.00 14.50
N ASP A 141 -9.04 -11.11 15.28
CA ASP A 141 -7.67 -10.91 14.81
C ASP A 141 -7.26 -11.95 13.78
N VAL A 142 -7.60 -13.23 14.01
CA VAL A 142 -7.32 -14.32 13.08
C VAL A 142 -8.12 -14.16 11.78
N CYS A 143 -9.42 -13.90 11.85
CA CYS A 143 -10.25 -13.73 10.65
C CYS A 143 -9.80 -12.52 9.82
N ALA A 144 -9.52 -11.39 10.47
CA ALA A 144 -8.99 -10.22 9.79
C ALA A 144 -7.64 -10.50 9.12
N GLY A 145 -6.75 -11.23 9.78
CA GLY A 145 -5.46 -11.64 9.24
C GLY A 145 -5.58 -12.54 8.02
N VAL A 146 -6.46 -13.53 8.04
CA VAL A 146 -6.70 -14.44 6.90
C VAL A 146 -7.21 -13.66 5.68
N ILE A 147 -8.22 -12.81 5.86
CA ILE A 147 -8.79 -12.02 4.77
C ILE A 147 -7.75 -11.06 4.22
N ALA A 148 -7.07 -10.30 5.07
CA ALA A 148 -6.06 -9.32 4.62
C ALA A 148 -4.90 -9.98 3.87
N SER A 149 -4.37 -11.08 4.39
CA SER A 149 -3.28 -11.84 3.75
C SER A 149 -3.72 -12.40 2.40
N GLY A 150 -4.93 -12.95 2.32
CA GLY A 150 -5.50 -13.45 1.07
C GLY A 150 -5.63 -12.36 0.02
N VAL A 151 -6.20 -11.19 0.38
CA VAL A 151 -6.34 -10.02 -0.52
C VAL A 151 -4.96 -9.57 -1.02
N CYS A 152 -4.02 -9.32 -0.11
CA CYS A 152 -2.71 -8.78 -0.46
C CYS A 152 -1.88 -9.77 -1.30
N THR A 153 -1.82 -11.04 -0.90
CA THR A 153 -1.10 -12.07 -1.66
C THR A 153 -1.66 -12.22 -3.07
N THR A 154 -3.00 -12.29 -3.19
CA THR A 154 -3.67 -12.41 -4.49
C THR A 154 -3.39 -11.21 -5.39
N TYR A 155 -3.36 -9.98 -4.84
CA TYR A 155 -3.01 -8.79 -5.61
C TYR A 155 -1.56 -8.85 -6.13
N TRP A 156 -0.59 -9.16 -5.27
CA TRP A 156 0.81 -9.24 -5.68
C TRP A 156 1.06 -10.35 -6.69
N ASP A 157 0.39 -11.50 -6.54
CA ASP A 157 0.45 -12.61 -7.48
C ASP A 157 -0.15 -12.24 -8.85
N TRP A 158 -1.20 -11.43 -8.85
CA TRP A 158 -1.77 -10.89 -10.08
C TRP A 158 -0.82 -9.89 -10.75
N VAL A 159 -0.19 -8.99 -10.00
CA VAL A 159 0.80 -8.02 -10.51
C VAL A 159 1.93 -8.70 -11.28
N ILE A 160 2.38 -9.86 -10.83
CA ILE A 160 3.44 -10.63 -11.50
C ILE A 160 2.92 -11.64 -12.54
N GLY A 161 1.63 -11.62 -12.85
CA GLY A 161 1.02 -12.43 -13.91
C GLY A 161 0.80 -13.90 -13.57
N LYS A 162 0.79 -14.31 -12.30
CA LYS A 162 0.54 -15.72 -11.91
C LYS A 162 -0.83 -16.26 -12.35
N TYR A 163 -1.80 -15.37 -12.57
CA TYR A 163 -3.15 -15.75 -12.98
C TYR A 163 -3.41 -15.60 -14.48
N GLY A 164 -2.34 -15.43 -15.29
CA GLY A 164 -2.46 -15.25 -16.74
C GLY A 164 -3.28 -14.01 -17.10
N ASP A 165 -4.25 -14.17 -18.01
CA ASP A 165 -5.06 -13.08 -18.54
C ASP A 165 -6.27 -12.70 -17.65
N VAL A 166 -6.25 -13.05 -16.38
CA VAL A 166 -7.32 -12.66 -15.45
C VAL A 166 -7.27 -11.15 -15.23
N SER A 167 -8.35 -10.44 -15.62
CA SER A 167 -8.45 -9.00 -15.38
C SER A 167 -8.60 -8.68 -13.88
N LEU A 168 -8.20 -7.46 -13.50
CA LEU A 168 -8.36 -6.98 -12.13
C LEU A 168 -9.83 -7.00 -11.67
N ASP A 169 -10.77 -6.63 -12.56
CA ASP A 169 -12.20 -6.70 -12.29
C ASP A 169 -12.65 -8.12 -11.93
N ARG A 170 -12.20 -9.11 -12.70
CA ARG A 170 -12.56 -10.51 -12.46
C ARG A 170 -11.96 -11.01 -11.14
N LEU A 171 -10.72 -10.65 -10.87
CA LEU A 171 -10.06 -10.98 -9.60
C LEU A 171 -10.83 -10.38 -8.42
N ALA A 172 -11.10 -9.07 -8.47
CA ALA A 172 -11.81 -8.34 -7.43
C ALA A 172 -13.23 -8.88 -7.22
N PHE A 173 -13.94 -9.24 -8.30
CA PHE A 173 -15.26 -9.84 -8.23
C PHE A 173 -15.25 -11.18 -7.49
N HIS A 174 -14.35 -12.08 -7.84
CA HIS A 174 -14.28 -13.39 -7.18
C HIS A 174 -13.90 -13.27 -5.71
N PHE A 175 -12.95 -12.38 -5.40
CA PHE A 175 -12.54 -12.17 -4.02
C PHE A 175 -13.65 -11.55 -3.17
N GLN A 176 -14.37 -10.55 -3.70
CA GLN A 176 -15.52 -9.96 -3.01
C GLN A 176 -16.59 -11.02 -2.68
N ARG A 177 -16.91 -11.90 -3.62
CA ARG A 177 -17.87 -12.98 -3.38
C ARG A 177 -17.44 -13.95 -2.28
N LEU A 178 -16.14 -14.26 -2.18
CA LEU A 178 -15.60 -15.11 -1.11
C LEU A 178 -15.76 -14.43 0.25
N VAL A 179 -15.42 -13.13 0.30
CA VAL A 179 -15.54 -12.34 1.53
C VAL A 179 -17.00 -12.21 1.96
N ASP A 180 -17.91 -11.86 1.04
CA ASP A 180 -19.35 -11.73 1.33
C ASP A 180 -19.95 -13.03 1.83
N GLY A 181 -19.59 -14.16 1.20
CA GLY A 181 -20.06 -15.49 1.61
C GLY A 181 -19.48 -15.93 2.95
N SER A 182 -18.30 -15.49 3.31
CA SER A 182 -17.67 -15.81 4.59
C SER A 182 -18.24 -14.96 5.73
N ILE A 183 -18.38 -13.66 5.53
CA ILE A 183 -18.88 -12.73 6.57
C ILE A 183 -20.34 -13.00 6.91
N GLY A 184 -21.17 -13.40 5.94
CA GLY A 184 -22.57 -13.73 6.17
C GLY A 184 -22.82 -14.96 7.07
N ASN A 185 -21.78 -15.71 7.39
CA ASN A 185 -21.80 -16.90 8.25
C ASN A 185 -21.00 -16.73 9.56
N LEU A 186 -20.41 -15.57 9.81
CA LEU A 186 -19.67 -15.21 11.02
C LEU A 186 -20.53 -14.31 11.94
#